data_f2215612644f29ad37b3606093d09c2c
#
_entry.id   f2215612644f29ad37b3606093d09c2c
#
_cell.length_a   1.000
_cell.length_b   1.000
_cell.length_c   1.000
_cell.angle_alpha   90.00
_cell.angle_beta   90.00
_cell.angle_gamma   90.00
#
_symmetry.space_group_name_H-M   'P 1'
#
loop_
_entity.id
_entity.type
_entity.pdbx_description
1 polymer ?
#
loop_
_entity_poly.entity_id
_entity_poly.type
_entity_poly.pdbx_seq_one_letter_code
_entity_poly.pdbx_strand_id
1 'polypeptide(L)'
;MRKIPNYNLYGESARPPWYDAFNFEWIAERSAPNDWHIDAHRHDALLQFLYIRGGGGQVLIENSVMDILPPCVIVLPAQTVHGFNFAPNVDGLVVTVAQRSIEALASIAAPGLIPVLQRAGLSRVSAQSVKESAFMTIVELLEKEFRATNRGHMAAGMSLLIALFVHVSRLCESTSAPNVASTERRAQQIRRFRELVAAHFREHRAVDFYAQRLGMTVTQLGRICREEISSSPLAMINEHLVREAQRDLVYSSMSVKQIAHGLGFADIAYFSRYFRKQTGVTPTQFQAQAHKALAIQ
;
A
#
# COMPACT_ATOMS: atom_id res chain seq x y z
N MET A 1 -9.29 -12.45 -17.01
CA MET A 1 -8.45 -11.91 -15.91
C MET A 1 -9.29 -11.82 -14.65
N ARG A 2 -8.95 -12.53 -13.56
CA ARG A 2 -9.62 -12.35 -12.27
C ARG A 2 -9.37 -10.92 -11.79
N LYS A 3 -10.43 -10.20 -11.44
CA LYS A 3 -10.35 -8.84 -10.91
C LYS A 3 -9.73 -8.96 -9.51
N ILE A 4 -8.57 -8.35 -9.28
CA ILE A 4 -7.91 -8.34 -7.97
C ILE A 4 -8.76 -7.48 -7.05
N PRO A 5 -9.28 -8.01 -5.93
CA PRO A 5 -10.09 -7.25 -5.01
C PRO A 5 -9.24 -6.20 -4.28
N ASN A 6 -9.89 -5.12 -3.88
CA ASN A 6 -9.34 -4.03 -3.11
C ASN A 6 -10.08 -3.96 -1.77
N TYR A 7 -9.33 -4.06 -0.67
CA TYR A 7 -9.90 -4.04 0.67
C TYR A 7 -9.37 -2.85 1.48
N ASN A 8 -10.21 -2.25 2.31
CA ASN A 8 -9.75 -1.32 3.33
C ASN A 8 -8.98 -2.08 4.43
N LEU A 9 -9.62 -3.09 5.03
CA LEU A 9 -9.00 -4.15 5.80
C LEU A 9 -9.68 -5.45 5.39
N TYR A 10 -8.96 -6.57 5.32
CA TYR A 10 -9.50 -7.84 4.85
C TYR A 10 -10.64 -8.29 5.76
N GLY A 11 -11.85 -8.43 5.19
CA GLY A 11 -13.03 -8.95 5.88
C GLY A 11 -13.84 -7.94 6.73
N GLU A 12 -13.48 -6.65 6.78
CA GLU A 12 -14.23 -5.66 7.54
C GLU A 12 -15.10 -4.75 6.65
N SER A 13 -16.35 -4.50 7.10
CA SER A 13 -17.19 -3.42 6.61
C SER A 13 -16.56 -2.06 6.94
N ALA A 14 -16.66 -1.13 6.00
CA ALA A 14 -15.99 0.17 6.05
C ALA A 14 -16.17 0.91 7.38
N ARG A 15 -15.07 1.08 8.12
CA ARG A 15 -14.98 2.03 9.24
C ARG A 15 -14.62 3.43 8.73
N PRO A 16 -14.95 4.50 9.46
CA PRO A 16 -14.59 5.85 9.03
C PRO A 16 -13.07 6.03 8.85
N PRO A 17 -12.59 6.75 7.82
CA PRO A 17 -11.16 6.86 7.49
C PRO A 17 -10.27 7.47 8.57
N TRP A 18 -10.88 8.10 9.61
CA TRP A 18 -10.17 8.72 10.74
C TRP A 18 -10.07 7.80 11.96
N TYR A 19 -10.71 6.62 11.91
CA TYR A 19 -10.82 5.75 13.08
C TYR A 19 -9.52 4.99 13.35
N ASP A 20 -8.73 4.67 12.30
CA ASP A 20 -7.52 3.85 12.45
C ASP A 20 -6.32 4.49 11.72
N ALA A 21 -5.53 5.31 12.45
CA ALA A 21 -4.24 5.73 11.90
C ALA A 21 -3.32 4.53 11.73
N PHE A 22 -3.49 3.47 12.54
CA PHE A 22 -2.84 2.18 12.39
C PHE A 22 -3.69 1.06 13.02
N ASN A 23 -3.49 -0.17 12.56
CA ASN A 23 -4.04 -1.40 13.09
C ASN A 23 -2.91 -2.36 13.44
N PHE A 24 -3.07 -3.14 14.51
CA PHE A 24 -2.13 -4.17 14.96
C PHE A 24 -2.86 -5.50 15.15
N GLU A 25 -2.34 -6.57 14.54
CA GLU A 25 -2.93 -7.90 14.63
C GLU A 25 -1.83 -8.97 14.73
N TRP A 26 -2.07 -10.02 15.50
CA TRP A 26 -1.28 -11.24 15.41
C TRP A 26 -1.72 -12.05 14.19
N ILE A 27 -0.76 -12.59 13.41
CA ILE A 27 -1.07 -13.33 12.17
C ILE A 27 -2.00 -14.52 12.47
N ALA A 28 -1.78 -15.21 13.57
CA ALA A 28 -2.61 -16.36 13.96
C ALA A 28 -4.08 -15.96 14.21
N GLU A 29 -4.33 -14.84 14.88
CA GLU A 29 -5.68 -14.34 15.15
C GLU A 29 -6.45 -14.02 13.88
N ARG A 30 -5.75 -13.48 12.88
CA ARG A 30 -6.33 -13.06 11.60
C ARG A 30 -6.46 -14.20 10.59
N SER A 31 -5.45 -15.07 10.50
CA SER A 31 -5.34 -16.03 9.40
C SER A 31 -5.93 -17.41 9.73
N ALA A 32 -5.97 -17.82 11.00
CA ALA A 32 -6.57 -19.09 11.39
C ALA A 32 -8.05 -19.21 10.97
N PRO A 33 -8.92 -18.19 11.13
CA PRO A 33 -10.30 -18.24 10.65
C PRO A 33 -10.45 -18.35 9.13
N ASN A 34 -9.39 -18.09 8.37
CA ASN A 34 -9.36 -18.12 6.90
C ASN A 34 -8.50 -19.28 6.39
N ASP A 35 -8.39 -20.39 7.13
CA ASP A 35 -7.59 -21.55 6.76
C ASP A 35 -6.13 -21.22 6.40
N TRP A 36 -5.57 -20.20 7.04
CA TRP A 36 -4.20 -19.70 6.82
C TRP A 36 -3.93 -19.16 5.41
N HIS A 37 -4.98 -19.03 4.59
CA HIS A 37 -4.92 -18.56 3.21
C HIS A 37 -5.55 -17.19 3.07
N ILE A 38 -4.83 -16.26 2.44
CA ILE A 38 -5.28 -14.92 2.10
C ILE A 38 -5.11 -14.73 0.60
N ASP A 39 -6.21 -14.66 -0.12
CA ASP A 39 -6.24 -14.45 -1.58
C ASP A 39 -5.51 -13.17 -1.99
N ALA A 40 -5.04 -13.16 -3.24
CA ALA A 40 -4.41 -11.99 -3.83
C ALA A 40 -5.34 -10.76 -3.81
N HIS A 41 -4.92 -9.69 -3.14
CA HIS A 41 -5.64 -8.43 -2.97
C HIS A 41 -4.68 -7.25 -2.89
N ARG A 42 -5.20 -6.06 -2.73
CA ARG A 42 -4.42 -4.83 -2.47
C ARG A 42 -5.20 -3.87 -1.60
N HIS A 43 -4.49 -2.92 -1.03
CA HIS A 43 -5.05 -1.78 -0.30
C HIS A 43 -4.72 -0.48 -1.02
N ASP A 44 -5.69 0.43 -1.18
CA ASP A 44 -5.48 1.66 -1.94
C ASP A 44 -4.60 2.69 -1.21
N ALA A 45 -4.71 2.76 0.11
CA ALA A 45 -4.08 3.82 0.90
C ALA A 45 -3.27 3.29 2.10
N LEU A 46 -3.24 1.97 2.32
CA LEU A 46 -2.65 1.37 3.49
C LEU A 46 -1.32 0.70 3.14
N LEU A 47 -0.32 0.95 3.97
CA LEU A 47 0.92 0.19 4.03
C LEU A 47 0.73 -0.91 5.07
N GLN A 48 1.16 -2.13 4.75
CA GLN A 48 1.28 -3.22 5.69
C GLN A 48 2.75 -3.54 5.96
N PHE A 49 3.04 -3.77 7.22
CA PHE A 49 4.31 -4.29 7.70
C PHE A 49 4.05 -5.60 8.43
N LEU A 50 4.78 -6.65 8.09
CA LEU A 50 4.73 -7.93 8.79
C LEU A 50 6.10 -8.26 9.35
N TYR A 51 6.11 -8.78 10.57
CA TYR A 51 7.27 -9.46 11.13
C TYR A 51 6.90 -10.89 11.44
N ILE A 52 7.64 -11.85 10.89
CA ILE A 52 7.40 -13.28 11.08
C ILE A 52 8.63 -13.85 11.78
N ARG A 53 8.44 -14.32 13.02
CA ARG A 53 9.52 -14.84 13.86
C ARG A 53 9.61 -16.36 13.82
N GLY A 54 8.52 -17.07 13.44
CA GLY A 54 8.46 -18.52 13.43
C GLY A 54 7.45 -19.06 12.42
N GLY A 55 7.50 -20.36 12.18
CA GLY A 55 6.68 -21.04 11.19
C GLY A 55 7.16 -20.79 9.77
N GLY A 56 6.28 -20.32 8.90
CA GLY A 56 6.63 -20.06 7.49
C GLY A 56 5.42 -19.98 6.59
N GLY A 57 5.62 -20.34 5.32
CA GLY A 57 4.61 -20.30 4.28
C GLY A 57 5.12 -19.64 3.02
N GLN A 58 4.22 -19.06 2.25
CA GLN A 58 4.52 -18.33 1.03
C GLN A 58 3.82 -16.98 1.00
N VAL A 59 4.46 -15.99 0.41
CA VAL A 59 3.89 -14.69 0.10
C VAL A 59 3.92 -14.45 -1.39
N LEU A 60 2.81 -14.03 -1.95
CA LEU A 60 2.72 -13.44 -3.28
C LEU A 60 2.92 -11.93 -3.14
N ILE A 61 3.90 -11.35 -3.83
CA ILE A 61 4.07 -9.90 -3.98
C ILE A 61 4.14 -9.60 -5.48
N GLU A 62 3.17 -8.83 -5.96
CA GLU A 62 2.94 -8.56 -7.39
C GLU A 62 2.80 -9.89 -8.16
N ASN A 63 3.81 -10.28 -8.92
CA ASN A 63 3.84 -11.51 -9.71
C ASN A 63 4.82 -12.56 -9.18
N SER A 64 5.42 -12.32 -8.03
CA SER A 64 6.48 -13.16 -7.48
C SER A 64 5.99 -13.87 -6.23
N VAL A 65 6.04 -15.19 -6.25
CA VAL A 65 5.83 -16.02 -5.06
C VAL A 65 7.18 -16.26 -4.39
N MET A 66 7.26 -15.98 -3.10
CA MET A 66 8.47 -16.14 -2.30
C MET A 66 8.18 -16.96 -1.05
N ASP A 67 9.12 -17.83 -0.68
CA ASP A 67 9.04 -18.59 0.56
C ASP A 67 9.32 -17.68 1.77
N ILE A 68 8.47 -17.77 2.78
CA ILE A 68 8.63 -17.08 4.06
C ILE A 68 9.56 -17.92 4.92
N LEU A 69 10.77 -17.41 5.13
CA LEU A 69 11.80 -18.07 5.93
C LEU A 69 12.12 -17.18 7.16
N PRO A 70 11.52 -17.48 8.32
CA PRO A 70 11.72 -16.70 9.54
C PRO A 70 13.15 -16.75 10.10
N PRO A 71 13.59 -15.73 10.85
CA PRO A 71 12.88 -14.47 11.03
C PRO A 71 13.01 -13.57 9.81
N CYS A 72 11.90 -12.95 9.43
CA CYS A 72 11.87 -12.04 8.29
C CYS A 72 10.86 -10.91 8.49
N VAL A 73 11.04 -9.83 7.74
CA VAL A 73 10.12 -8.71 7.63
C VAL A 73 9.59 -8.61 6.22
N ILE A 74 8.32 -8.22 6.09
CA ILE A 74 7.67 -7.97 4.81
C ILE A 74 7.09 -6.56 4.87
N VAL A 75 7.39 -5.75 3.86
CA VAL A 75 6.81 -4.41 3.69
C VAL A 75 5.98 -4.40 2.42
N LEU A 76 4.74 -3.98 2.54
CA LEU A 76 3.77 -3.92 1.45
C LEU A 76 3.19 -2.51 1.39
N PRO A 77 3.78 -1.63 0.57
CA PRO A 77 3.22 -0.29 0.35
C PRO A 77 1.80 -0.35 -0.23
N ALA A 78 1.07 0.74 -0.09
CA ALA A 78 -0.24 0.89 -0.72
C ALA A 78 -0.20 0.50 -2.21
N GLN A 79 -1.28 -0.13 -2.67
CA GLN A 79 -1.49 -0.58 -4.04
C GLN A 79 -0.63 -1.78 -4.49
N THR A 80 0.22 -2.31 -3.63
CA THR A 80 0.94 -3.55 -3.90
C THR A 80 -0.04 -4.73 -3.88
N VAL A 81 -0.09 -5.51 -4.95
CA VAL A 81 -0.84 -6.77 -4.98
C VAL A 81 -0.11 -7.79 -4.13
N HIS A 82 -0.81 -8.40 -3.18
CA HIS A 82 -0.22 -9.40 -2.30
C HIS A 82 -1.25 -10.42 -1.82
N GLY A 83 -0.74 -11.58 -1.42
CA GLY A 83 -1.52 -12.66 -0.84
C GLY A 83 -0.61 -13.56 -0.04
N PHE A 84 -1.19 -14.38 0.82
CA PHE A 84 -0.42 -15.25 1.71
C PHE A 84 -0.98 -16.67 1.74
N ASN A 85 -0.09 -17.63 1.86
CA ASN A 85 -0.39 -18.99 2.20
C ASN A 85 0.52 -19.38 3.38
N PHE A 86 0.05 -19.12 4.59
CA PHE A 86 0.82 -19.37 5.81
C PHE A 86 0.79 -20.82 6.21
N ALA A 87 1.86 -21.30 6.83
CA ALA A 87 1.84 -22.56 7.56
C ALA A 87 1.01 -22.39 8.84
N PRO A 88 0.28 -23.44 9.29
CA PRO A 88 -0.56 -23.35 10.50
C PRO A 88 0.17 -22.99 11.80
N ASN A 89 1.50 -23.14 11.82
CA ASN A 89 2.36 -22.78 12.94
C ASN A 89 3.05 -21.41 12.77
N VAL A 90 2.56 -20.57 11.86
CA VAL A 90 3.12 -19.24 11.67
C VAL A 90 2.95 -18.41 12.93
N ASP A 91 4.03 -17.73 13.31
CA ASP A 91 4.08 -16.83 14.46
C ASP A 91 4.65 -15.49 14.00
N GLY A 92 3.85 -14.46 14.12
CA GLY A 92 4.20 -13.12 13.64
C GLY A 92 3.06 -12.13 13.84
N LEU A 93 3.31 -10.92 13.43
CA LEU A 93 2.38 -9.80 13.55
C LEU A 93 2.22 -9.06 12.23
N VAL A 94 1.11 -8.35 12.10
CA VAL A 94 0.82 -7.41 11.02
C VAL A 94 0.51 -6.05 11.62
N VAL A 95 1.16 -5.02 11.10
CA VAL A 95 0.79 -3.64 11.35
C VAL A 95 0.32 -3.02 10.04
N THR A 96 -0.85 -2.45 10.05
CA THR A 96 -1.44 -1.74 8.91
C THR A 96 -1.55 -0.26 9.26
N VAL A 97 -1.08 0.62 8.40
CA VAL A 97 -1.06 2.08 8.64
C VAL A 97 -1.39 2.86 7.39
N ALA A 98 -2.05 4.03 7.53
CA ALA A 98 -2.26 4.94 6.42
C ALA A 98 -0.92 5.44 5.87
N GLN A 99 -0.56 5.04 4.64
CA GLN A 99 0.77 5.29 4.09
C GLN A 99 1.13 6.76 4.04
N ARG A 100 0.22 7.63 3.59
CA ARG A 100 0.47 9.08 3.53
C ARG A 100 0.78 9.68 4.91
N SER A 101 0.13 9.19 5.96
CA SER A 101 0.34 9.68 7.31
C SER A 101 1.72 9.31 7.83
N ILE A 102 2.14 8.06 7.66
CA ILE A 102 3.46 7.62 8.11
C ILE A 102 4.59 8.23 7.26
N GLU A 103 4.40 8.40 5.96
CA GLU A 103 5.35 9.09 5.07
C GLU A 103 5.50 10.57 5.42
N ALA A 104 4.41 11.27 5.73
CA ALA A 104 4.46 12.66 6.16
C ALA A 104 5.28 12.84 7.45
N LEU A 105 5.07 11.96 8.44
CA LEU A 105 5.88 11.95 9.67
C LEU A 105 7.35 11.57 9.39
N ALA A 106 7.58 10.55 8.58
CA ALA A 106 8.92 10.11 8.23
C ALA A 106 9.70 11.20 7.48
N SER A 107 9.04 11.96 6.59
CA SER A 107 9.69 13.04 5.84
C SER A 107 10.28 14.13 6.74
N ILE A 108 9.68 14.35 7.92
CA ILE A 108 10.14 15.33 8.92
C ILE A 108 11.14 14.69 9.87
N ALA A 109 10.81 13.52 10.44
CA ALA A 109 11.57 12.93 11.55
C ALA A 109 12.75 12.06 11.08
N ALA A 110 12.61 11.37 9.94
CA ALA A 110 13.59 10.41 9.42
C ALA A 110 13.46 10.22 7.90
N PRO A 111 13.87 11.21 7.08
CA PRO A 111 13.67 11.17 5.61
C PRO A 111 14.26 9.92 4.93
N GLY A 112 15.31 9.34 5.50
CA GLY A 112 15.92 8.09 5.04
C GLY A 112 14.99 6.87 5.09
N LEU A 113 13.84 6.93 5.80
CA LEU A 113 12.85 5.86 5.83
C LEU A 113 11.95 5.82 4.60
N ILE A 114 11.82 6.91 3.85
CA ILE A 114 10.91 6.97 2.70
C ILE A 114 11.15 5.82 1.72
N PRO A 115 12.39 5.47 1.32
CA PRO A 115 12.63 4.31 0.46
C PRO A 115 12.17 2.98 1.05
N VAL A 116 12.27 2.80 2.38
CA VAL A 116 11.83 1.58 3.08
C VAL A 116 10.31 1.47 3.05
N LEU A 117 9.59 2.57 3.33
CA LEU A 117 8.13 2.63 3.34
C LEU A 117 7.51 2.46 1.95
N GLN A 118 8.26 2.75 0.90
CA GLN A 118 7.80 2.69 -0.48
C GLN A 118 8.25 1.42 -1.22
N ARG A 119 9.05 0.56 -0.60
CA ARG A 119 9.58 -0.65 -1.24
C ARG A 119 8.82 -1.88 -0.78
N ALA A 120 8.08 -2.49 -1.71
CA ALA A 120 7.51 -3.81 -1.47
C ALA A 120 8.60 -4.88 -1.45
N GLY A 121 8.54 -5.80 -0.49
CA GLY A 121 9.45 -6.94 -0.48
C GLY A 121 9.54 -7.66 0.85
N LEU A 122 10.15 -8.83 0.78
CA LEU A 122 10.51 -9.67 1.91
C LEU A 122 12.02 -9.54 2.15
N SER A 123 12.41 -9.29 3.40
CA SER A 123 13.80 -9.23 3.83
C SER A 123 14.03 -10.16 5.01
N ARG A 124 15.03 -11.03 4.91
CA ARG A 124 15.49 -11.82 6.06
C ARG A 124 16.16 -10.90 7.07
N VAL A 125 15.99 -11.20 8.34
CA VAL A 125 16.66 -10.49 9.43
C VAL A 125 17.38 -11.50 10.32
N SER A 126 18.45 -11.06 10.99
CA SER A 126 19.14 -11.92 11.94
C SER A 126 18.35 -12.02 13.24
N ALA A 127 18.08 -13.23 13.74
CA ALA A 127 17.45 -13.44 15.03
C ALA A 127 18.25 -12.78 16.17
N GLN A 128 19.58 -12.82 16.08
CA GLN A 128 20.47 -12.17 17.03
C GLN A 128 20.33 -10.64 16.99
N SER A 129 20.30 -10.05 15.78
CA SER A 129 20.14 -8.59 15.64
C SER A 129 18.77 -8.13 16.13
N VAL A 130 17.70 -8.91 15.91
CA VAL A 130 16.38 -8.62 16.47
C VAL A 130 16.41 -8.65 18.00
N LYS A 131 17.03 -9.68 18.59
CA LYS A 131 17.15 -9.83 20.05
C LYS A 131 17.97 -8.72 20.70
N GLU A 132 19.02 -8.26 20.07
CA GLU A 132 19.90 -7.21 20.56
C GLU A 132 19.34 -5.80 20.37
N SER A 133 18.35 -5.64 19.51
CA SER A 133 17.70 -4.36 19.22
C SER A 133 16.49 -4.13 20.15
N ALA A 134 16.03 -2.87 20.20
CA ALA A 134 14.77 -2.54 20.89
C ALA A 134 13.51 -2.92 20.08
N PHE A 135 13.65 -3.66 18.96
CA PHE A 135 12.57 -3.96 18.04
C PHE A 135 11.35 -4.58 18.71
N MET A 136 11.53 -5.67 19.47
CA MET A 136 10.42 -6.34 20.15
C MET A 136 9.78 -5.49 21.25
N THR A 137 10.58 -4.70 21.99
CA THR A 137 10.05 -3.75 22.98
C THR A 137 9.16 -2.70 22.32
N ILE A 138 9.54 -2.19 21.14
CA ILE A 138 8.71 -1.25 20.38
C ILE A 138 7.42 -1.92 19.92
N VAL A 139 7.48 -3.18 19.47
CA VAL A 139 6.29 -3.97 19.09
C VAL A 139 5.32 -4.10 20.26
N GLU A 140 5.79 -4.47 21.45
CA GLU A 140 4.98 -4.60 22.66
C GLU A 140 4.32 -3.26 23.05
N LEU A 141 5.06 -2.16 22.98
CA LEU A 141 4.53 -0.83 23.24
C LEU A 141 3.49 -0.43 22.20
N LEU A 142 3.72 -0.76 20.92
CA LEU A 142 2.78 -0.46 19.83
C LEU A 142 1.46 -1.23 19.99
N GLU A 143 1.52 -2.52 20.35
CA GLU A 143 0.34 -3.32 20.67
C GLU A 143 -0.44 -2.71 21.84
N LYS A 144 0.28 -2.29 22.89
CA LYS A 144 -0.33 -1.64 24.06
C LYS A 144 -1.05 -0.33 23.69
N GLU A 145 -0.44 0.52 22.87
CA GLU A 145 -1.06 1.74 22.41
C GLU A 145 -2.25 1.49 21.47
N PHE A 146 -2.19 0.44 20.65
CA PHE A 146 -3.32 0.04 19.79
C PHE A 146 -4.52 -0.41 20.62
N ARG A 147 -4.31 -1.15 21.71
CA ARG A 147 -5.38 -1.60 22.62
C ARG A 147 -5.82 -0.51 23.59
N ALA A 148 -5.08 0.61 23.69
CA ALA A 148 -5.39 1.69 24.60
C ALA A 148 -6.47 2.63 24.01
N THR A 149 -7.29 3.21 24.94
CA THR A 149 -8.25 4.27 24.64
C THR A 149 -7.83 5.61 25.25
N ASN A 150 -6.59 5.69 25.74
CA ASN A 150 -6.07 6.85 26.43
C ASN A 150 -5.90 8.05 25.49
N ARG A 151 -5.98 9.25 26.04
CA ARG A 151 -5.70 10.48 25.28
C ARG A 151 -4.29 10.43 24.71
N GLY A 152 -4.17 10.64 23.39
CA GLY A 152 -2.89 10.67 22.68
C GLY A 152 -2.35 9.32 22.24
N HIS A 153 -3.06 8.18 22.44
CA HIS A 153 -2.62 6.85 22.01
C HIS A 153 -2.27 6.80 20.51
N MET A 154 -3.01 7.53 19.67
CA MET A 154 -2.72 7.59 18.23
C MET A 154 -1.38 8.26 17.94
N ALA A 155 -1.07 9.38 18.63
CA ALA A 155 0.20 10.07 18.46
C ALA A 155 1.37 9.23 18.98
N ALA A 156 1.19 8.55 20.11
CA ALA A 156 2.16 7.60 20.66
C ALA A 156 2.41 6.44 19.70
N GLY A 157 1.34 5.79 19.20
CA GLY A 157 1.43 4.70 18.22
C GLY A 157 2.14 5.11 16.93
N MET A 158 1.82 6.26 16.36
CA MET A 158 2.49 6.77 15.16
C MET A 158 3.98 7.08 15.40
N SER A 159 4.34 7.56 16.59
CA SER A 159 5.74 7.78 16.98
C SER A 159 6.51 6.46 17.12
N LEU A 160 5.88 5.45 17.72
CA LEU A 160 6.42 4.10 17.83
C LEU A 160 6.57 3.44 16.46
N LEU A 161 5.68 3.69 15.51
CA LEU A 161 5.81 3.22 14.13
C LEU A 161 7.03 3.81 13.42
N ILE A 162 7.33 5.08 13.60
CA ILE A 162 8.58 5.69 13.08
C ILE A 162 9.79 4.97 13.69
N ALA A 163 9.81 4.78 15.01
CA ALA A 163 10.89 4.05 15.69
C ALA A 163 11.01 2.61 15.17
N LEU A 164 9.89 1.90 14.98
CA LEU A 164 9.85 0.55 14.43
C LEU A 164 10.50 0.50 13.04
N PHE A 165 10.11 1.39 12.11
CA PHE A 165 10.67 1.42 10.77
C PHE A 165 12.15 1.82 10.73
N VAL A 166 12.63 2.63 11.67
CA VAL A 166 14.08 2.88 11.85
C VAL A 166 14.80 1.58 12.20
N HIS A 167 14.27 0.79 13.13
CA HIS A 167 14.86 -0.51 13.48
C HIS A 167 14.79 -1.50 12.31
N VAL A 168 13.68 -1.55 11.58
CA VAL A 168 13.54 -2.37 10.35
C VAL A 168 14.61 -2.01 9.32
N SER A 169 14.81 -0.71 9.05
CA SER A 169 15.87 -0.25 8.13
C SER A 169 17.24 -0.80 8.53
N ARG A 170 17.62 -0.64 9.80
CA ARG A 170 18.90 -1.14 10.32
C ARG A 170 19.04 -2.65 10.23
N LEU A 171 17.98 -3.40 10.55
CA LEU A 171 17.96 -4.85 10.46
C LEU A 171 18.11 -5.35 9.01
N CYS A 172 17.50 -4.66 8.05
CA CYS A 172 17.59 -5.01 6.63
C CYS A 172 18.96 -4.65 6.02
N GLU A 173 19.57 -3.54 6.42
CA GLU A 173 20.92 -3.14 5.95
C GLU A 173 21.99 -4.16 6.32
N SER A 174 21.87 -4.80 7.49
CA SER A 174 22.83 -5.79 7.99
C SER A 174 22.81 -7.13 7.21
N THR A 175 21.79 -7.37 6.37
CA THR A 175 21.60 -8.65 5.66
C THR A 175 21.70 -8.55 4.14
N SER A 176 21.98 -7.38 3.58
CA SER A 176 21.99 -7.15 2.12
C SER A 176 23.22 -7.80 1.45
N ALA A 177 23.01 -8.92 0.76
CA ALA A 177 23.98 -9.53 -0.17
C ALA A 177 23.94 -8.79 -1.53
N PRO A 178 25.07 -8.75 -2.30
CA PRO A 178 25.27 -7.83 -3.42
C PRO A 178 24.52 -8.14 -4.74
N ASN A 179 23.57 -9.05 -4.77
CA ASN A 179 22.99 -9.54 -6.04
C ASN A 179 21.55 -9.03 -6.35
N VAL A 180 21.13 -7.91 -5.78
CA VAL A 180 19.76 -7.36 -5.89
C VAL A 180 19.68 -6.14 -6.84
N ALA A 181 20.80 -5.68 -7.40
CA ALA A 181 20.88 -4.37 -8.07
C ALA A 181 19.95 -4.19 -9.29
N SER A 182 19.64 -5.22 -10.06
CA SER A 182 18.80 -5.09 -11.26
C SER A 182 17.30 -5.08 -10.95
N THR A 183 16.86 -5.91 -10.00
CA THR A 183 15.46 -5.94 -9.51
C THR A 183 15.14 -4.68 -8.71
N GLU A 184 16.08 -4.23 -7.89
CA GLU A 184 15.97 -2.97 -7.16
C GLU A 184 15.81 -1.75 -8.08
N ARG A 185 16.58 -1.70 -9.17
CA ARG A 185 16.51 -0.61 -10.16
C ARG A 185 15.13 -0.54 -10.82
N ARG A 186 14.53 -1.67 -11.21
CA ARG A 186 13.20 -1.73 -11.83
C ARG A 186 12.11 -1.34 -10.84
N ALA A 187 12.14 -1.87 -9.62
CA ALA A 187 11.22 -1.48 -8.56
C ALA A 187 11.31 0.02 -8.24
N GLN A 188 12.52 0.60 -8.24
CA GLN A 188 12.72 2.04 -8.10
C GLN A 188 12.14 2.84 -9.27
N GLN A 189 12.26 2.34 -10.50
CA GLN A 189 11.68 2.97 -11.68
C GLN A 189 10.15 2.98 -11.63
N ILE A 190 9.51 1.89 -11.18
CA ILE A 190 8.05 1.84 -10.98
C ILE A 190 7.61 2.81 -9.87
N ARG A 191 8.35 2.91 -8.76
CA ARG A 191 8.04 3.89 -7.71
C ARG A 191 8.08 5.33 -8.26
N ARG A 192 9.17 5.70 -8.93
CA ARG A 192 9.29 7.02 -9.57
C ARG A 192 8.18 7.29 -10.58
N PHE A 193 7.76 6.26 -11.31
CA PHE A 193 6.63 6.40 -12.23
C PHE A 193 5.34 6.67 -11.46
N ARG A 194 5.05 5.95 -10.37
CA ARG A 194 3.87 6.21 -9.50
C ARG A 194 3.88 7.63 -8.94
N GLU A 195 5.02 8.12 -8.47
CA GLU A 195 5.19 9.49 -7.98
C GLU A 195 4.90 10.53 -9.06
N LEU A 196 5.44 10.34 -10.27
CA LEU A 196 5.17 11.21 -11.40
C LEU A 196 3.69 11.18 -11.82
N VAL A 197 3.05 10.02 -11.79
CA VAL A 197 1.61 9.91 -12.05
C VAL A 197 0.83 10.68 -10.99
N ALA A 198 1.13 10.50 -9.72
CA ALA A 198 0.47 11.22 -8.62
C ALA A 198 0.65 12.75 -8.72
N ALA A 199 1.80 13.21 -9.20
CA ALA A 199 2.07 14.65 -9.38
C ALA A 199 1.38 15.26 -10.59
N HIS A 200 1.20 14.48 -11.69
CA HIS A 200 0.81 15.03 -13.00
C HIS A 200 -0.48 14.44 -13.59
N PHE A 201 -1.21 13.58 -12.90
CA PHE A 201 -2.39 12.91 -13.47
C PHE A 201 -3.49 13.87 -13.91
N ARG A 202 -3.60 15.05 -13.26
CA ARG A 202 -4.57 16.11 -13.62
C ARG A 202 -4.26 16.82 -14.92
N GLU A 203 -3.02 16.69 -15.42
CA GLU A 203 -2.58 17.32 -16.65
C GLU A 203 -2.87 16.47 -17.89
N HIS A 204 -3.40 15.25 -17.72
CA HIS A 204 -3.69 14.30 -18.80
C HIS A 204 -2.50 14.07 -19.76
N ARG A 205 -1.28 14.04 -19.23
CA ARG A 205 -0.07 13.84 -20.03
C ARG A 205 -0.03 12.46 -20.66
N ALA A 206 0.49 12.39 -21.88
CA ALA A 206 0.73 11.12 -22.57
C ALA A 206 1.83 10.31 -21.87
N VAL A 207 1.86 9.00 -22.09
CA VAL A 207 2.86 8.08 -21.52
C VAL A 207 4.30 8.51 -21.82
N ASP A 208 4.52 9.13 -22.99
CA ASP A 208 5.82 9.64 -23.39
C ASP A 208 6.40 10.68 -22.41
N PHE A 209 5.58 11.59 -21.91
CA PHE A 209 5.97 12.57 -20.89
C PHE A 209 6.58 11.90 -19.64
N TYR A 210 5.97 10.83 -19.17
CA TYR A 210 6.46 10.09 -18.00
C TYR A 210 7.74 9.32 -18.32
N ALA A 211 7.78 8.68 -19.49
CA ALA A 211 8.95 7.94 -19.95
C ALA A 211 10.19 8.85 -20.06
N GLN A 212 10.05 10.03 -20.66
CA GLN A 212 11.12 11.02 -20.77
C GLN A 212 11.64 11.48 -19.39
N ARG A 213 10.74 11.76 -18.44
CA ARG A 213 11.13 12.16 -17.07
C ARG A 213 11.84 11.06 -16.29
N LEU A 214 11.59 9.80 -16.67
CA LEU A 214 12.28 8.64 -16.10
C LEU A 214 13.59 8.30 -16.83
N GLY A 215 13.93 9.05 -17.88
CA GLY A 215 15.13 8.80 -18.70
C GLY A 215 15.05 7.50 -19.49
N MET A 216 13.86 7.09 -19.96
CA MET A 216 13.63 5.85 -20.70
C MET A 216 12.67 6.03 -21.87
N THR A 217 12.62 5.04 -22.75
CA THR A 217 11.64 5.01 -23.85
C THR A 217 10.28 4.49 -23.36
N VAL A 218 9.19 4.82 -24.08
CA VAL A 218 7.84 4.28 -23.82
C VAL A 218 7.84 2.75 -23.83
N THR A 219 8.60 2.14 -24.74
CA THR A 219 8.75 0.69 -24.84
C THR A 219 9.42 0.08 -23.59
N GLN A 220 10.47 0.73 -23.09
CA GLN A 220 11.14 0.30 -21.85
C GLN A 220 10.22 0.43 -20.64
N LEU A 221 9.52 1.56 -20.50
CA LEU A 221 8.53 1.76 -19.43
C LEU A 221 7.41 0.72 -19.51
N GLY A 222 6.89 0.44 -20.73
CA GLY A 222 5.87 -0.57 -20.96
C GLY A 222 6.31 -1.97 -20.59
N ARG A 223 7.57 -2.32 -20.85
CA ARG A 223 8.15 -3.62 -20.47
C ARG A 223 8.26 -3.73 -18.94
N ILE A 224 8.84 -2.72 -18.29
CA ILE A 224 9.00 -2.70 -16.83
C ILE A 224 7.64 -2.79 -16.13
N CYS A 225 6.63 -2.03 -16.58
CA CYS A 225 5.29 -2.12 -16.02
C CYS A 225 4.67 -3.52 -16.17
N ARG A 226 4.87 -4.19 -17.30
CA ARG A 226 4.37 -5.55 -17.49
C ARG A 226 5.09 -6.58 -16.63
N GLU A 227 6.42 -6.46 -16.51
CA GLU A 227 7.25 -7.38 -15.73
C GLU A 227 7.01 -7.22 -14.22
N GLU A 228 6.95 -5.99 -13.71
CA GLU A 228 6.89 -5.73 -12.26
C GLU A 228 5.48 -5.64 -11.69
N ILE A 229 4.49 -5.18 -12.47
CA ILE A 229 3.12 -4.92 -11.98
C ILE A 229 2.01 -5.50 -12.88
N SER A 230 2.32 -6.33 -13.87
CA SER A 230 1.38 -6.94 -14.83
C SER A 230 0.39 -5.95 -15.47
N SER A 231 0.78 -4.69 -15.60
CA SER A 231 -0.09 -3.63 -16.12
C SER A 231 0.63 -2.81 -17.19
N SER A 232 -0.13 -2.06 -17.98
CA SER A 232 0.48 -1.07 -18.89
C SER A 232 0.63 0.28 -18.19
N PRO A 233 1.58 1.14 -18.63
CA PRO A 233 1.71 2.50 -18.10
C PRO A 233 0.42 3.30 -18.17
N LEU A 234 -0.30 3.20 -19.30
CA LEU A 234 -1.58 3.88 -19.48
C LEU A 234 -2.67 3.36 -18.52
N ALA A 235 -2.72 2.05 -18.31
CA ALA A 235 -3.66 1.45 -17.36
C ALA A 235 -3.41 1.96 -15.94
N MET A 236 -2.14 2.08 -15.51
CA MET A 236 -1.77 2.60 -14.20
C MET A 236 -2.14 4.08 -14.03
N ILE A 237 -1.93 4.91 -15.07
CA ILE A 237 -2.36 6.33 -15.07
C ILE A 237 -3.88 6.42 -14.92
N ASN A 238 -4.62 5.65 -15.75
CA ASN A 238 -6.08 5.65 -15.73
C ASN A 238 -6.63 5.17 -14.38
N GLU A 239 -6.03 4.14 -13.81
CA GLU A 239 -6.42 3.61 -12.52
C GLU A 239 -6.22 4.64 -11.39
N HIS A 240 -5.10 5.36 -11.40
CA HIS A 240 -4.85 6.43 -10.44
C HIS A 240 -5.90 7.56 -10.58
N LEU A 241 -6.19 8.00 -11.79
CA LEU A 241 -7.18 9.05 -12.07
C LEU A 241 -8.59 8.64 -11.62
N VAL A 242 -8.98 7.39 -11.88
CA VAL A 242 -10.28 6.85 -11.45
C VAL A 242 -10.39 6.78 -9.92
N ARG A 243 -9.33 6.37 -9.23
CA ARG A 243 -9.32 6.33 -7.76
C ARG A 243 -9.47 7.72 -7.14
N GLU A 244 -8.77 8.71 -7.66
CA GLU A 244 -8.93 10.08 -7.20
C GLU A 244 -10.36 10.58 -7.44
N ALA A 245 -10.96 10.26 -8.62
CA ALA A 245 -12.35 10.55 -8.89
C ALA A 245 -13.31 9.87 -7.90
N GLN A 246 -13.13 8.60 -7.64
CA GLN A 246 -13.94 7.84 -6.67
C GLN A 246 -13.84 8.43 -5.27
N ARG A 247 -12.61 8.79 -4.85
CA ARG A 247 -12.37 9.43 -3.55
C ARG A 247 -13.13 10.75 -3.44
N ASP A 248 -13.02 11.62 -4.45
CA ASP A 248 -13.68 12.92 -4.43
C ASP A 248 -15.21 12.78 -4.47
N LEU A 249 -15.74 11.80 -5.24
CA LEU A 249 -17.18 11.49 -5.28
C LEU A 249 -17.75 11.00 -3.95
N VAL A 250 -16.94 10.33 -3.11
CA VAL A 250 -17.39 9.77 -1.82
C VAL A 250 -17.21 10.75 -0.69
N TYR A 251 -16.06 11.43 -0.63
CA TYR A 251 -15.60 12.15 0.56
C TYR A 251 -15.63 13.67 0.42
N SER A 252 -16.09 14.22 -0.69
CA SER A 252 -16.24 15.67 -0.83
C SER A 252 -17.69 16.06 -1.06
N SER A 253 -18.04 17.30 -0.71
CA SER A 253 -19.32 17.92 -1.04
C SER A 253 -19.35 18.52 -2.46
N MET A 254 -18.32 18.27 -3.27
CA MET A 254 -18.21 18.81 -4.62
C MET A 254 -19.21 18.18 -5.58
N SER A 255 -19.75 18.99 -6.49
CA SER A 255 -20.56 18.48 -7.60
C SER A 255 -19.69 17.67 -8.59
N VAL A 256 -20.31 16.75 -9.33
CA VAL A 256 -19.62 16.00 -10.40
C VAL A 256 -18.89 16.93 -11.37
N LYS A 257 -19.45 18.14 -11.64
CA LYS A 257 -18.83 19.16 -12.45
C LYS A 257 -17.51 19.66 -11.84
N GLN A 258 -17.52 20.01 -10.57
CA GLN A 258 -16.34 20.49 -9.86
C GLN A 258 -15.25 19.40 -9.78
N ILE A 259 -15.66 18.15 -9.53
CA ILE A 259 -14.74 17.01 -9.50
C ILE A 259 -14.10 16.82 -10.90
N ALA A 260 -14.89 16.82 -11.97
CA ALA A 260 -14.37 16.70 -13.34
C ALA A 260 -13.30 17.77 -13.64
N HIS A 261 -13.61 19.04 -13.33
CA HIS A 261 -12.65 20.13 -13.53
C HIS A 261 -11.41 20.02 -12.62
N GLY A 262 -11.60 19.63 -11.36
CA GLY A 262 -10.50 19.40 -10.41
C GLY A 262 -9.56 18.27 -10.84
N LEU A 263 -10.07 17.29 -11.61
CA LEU A 263 -9.31 16.20 -12.20
C LEU A 263 -8.73 16.55 -13.59
N GLY A 264 -8.90 17.79 -14.06
CA GLY A 264 -8.35 18.27 -15.33
C GLY A 264 -9.20 17.98 -16.56
N PHE A 265 -10.46 17.53 -16.42
CA PHE A 265 -11.36 17.35 -17.56
C PHE A 265 -12.01 18.67 -17.96
N ALA A 266 -11.85 19.05 -19.21
CA ALA A 266 -12.50 20.24 -19.77
C ALA A 266 -14.01 20.03 -20.02
N ASP A 267 -14.43 18.78 -20.30
CA ASP A 267 -15.82 18.41 -20.61
C ASP A 267 -16.34 17.36 -19.62
N ILE A 268 -17.44 17.67 -18.94
CA ILE A 268 -18.12 16.80 -17.96
C ILE A 268 -18.70 15.55 -18.63
N ALA A 269 -19.21 15.66 -19.87
CA ALA A 269 -19.77 14.52 -20.57
C ALA A 269 -18.64 13.54 -20.94
N TYR A 270 -17.46 14.06 -21.31
CA TYR A 270 -16.28 13.22 -21.53
C TYR A 270 -15.82 12.53 -20.25
N PHE A 271 -15.73 13.26 -19.12
CA PHE A 271 -15.44 12.66 -17.81
C PHE A 271 -16.42 11.55 -17.46
N SER A 272 -17.72 11.76 -17.65
CA SER A 272 -18.76 10.78 -17.32
C SER A 272 -18.62 9.51 -18.16
N ARG A 273 -18.35 9.65 -19.46
CA ARG A 273 -18.09 8.51 -20.36
C ARG A 273 -16.81 7.77 -19.98
N TYR A 274 -15.73 8.51 -19.68
CA TYR A 274 -14.45 7.98 -19.23
C TYR A 274 -14.61 7.18 -17.93
N PHE A 275 -15.21 7.78 -16.90
CA PHE A 275 -15.45 7.15 -15.62
C PHE A 275 -16.29 5.88 -15.76
N ARG A 276 -17.40 5.94 -16.53
CA ARG A 276 -18.24 4.77 -16.78
C ARG A 276 -17.49 3.66 -17.52
N LYS A 277 -16.64 4.01 -18.48
CA LYS A 277 -15.80 3.01 -19.18
C LYS A 277 -14.86 2.27 -18.22
N GLN A 278 -14.35 2.95 -17.21
CA GLN A 278 -13.39 2.39 -16.26
C GLN A 278 -14.07 1.63 -15.10
N THR A 279 -15.22 2.09 -14.63
CA THR A 279 -15.89 1.58 -13.42
C THR A 279 -17.17 0.78 -13.67
N GLY A 280 -17.75 0.88 -14.87
CA GLY A 280 -19.02 0.27 -15.24
C GLY A 280 -20.25 1.13 -14.90
N VAL A 281 -20.13 2.16 -14.05
CA VAL A 281 -21.23 3.03 -13.61
C VAL A 281 -20.91 4.50 -13.84
N THR A 282 -21.93 5.35 -13.90
CA THR A 282 -21.69 6.81 -14.04
C THR A 282 -21.22 7.41 -12.71
N PRO A 283 -20.54 8.58 -12.73
CA PRO A 283 -20.13 9.27 -11.51
C PRO A 283 -21.27 9.51 -10.52
N THR A 284 -22.43 9.95 -11.03
CA THR A 284 -23.63 10.22 -10.22
C THR A 284 -24.20 8.93 -9.59
N GLN A 285 -24.23 7.83 -10.33
CA GLN A 285 -24.64 6.52 -9.81
C GLN A 285 -23.67 6.04 -8.73
N PHE A 286 -22.37 6.18 -8.97
CA PHE A 286 -21.33 5.80 -8.01
C PHE A 286 -21.48 6.60 -6.71
N GLN A 287 -21.63 7.92 -6.81
CA GLN A 287 -21.83 8.83 -5.66
C GLN A 287 -23.09 8.45 -4.85
N ALA A 288 -24.22 8.21 -5.53
CA ALA A 288 -25.45 7.83 -4.87
C ALA A 288 -25.36 6.48 -4.14
N GLN A 289 -24.68 5.49 -4.75
CA GLN A 289 -24.43 4.18 -4.13
C GLN A 289 -23.54 4.30 -2.89
N ALA A 290 -22.47 5.09 -2.98
CA ALA A 290 -21.54 5.32 -1.88
C ALA A 290 -22.22 6.04 -0.71
N HIS A 291 -22.97 7.13 -0.98
CA HIS A 291 -23.68 7.87 0.07
C HIS A 291 -24.80 7.01 0.72
N LYS A 292 -25.48 6.16 -0.06
CA LYS A 292 -26.46 5.21 0.50
C LYS A 292 -25.78 4.20 1.44
N ALA A 293 -24.62 3.69 1.06
CA ALA A 293 -23.85 2.78 1.91
C ALA A 293 -23.36 3.44 3.21
N LEU A 294 -22.99 4.73 3.14
CA LEU A 294 -22.57 5.51 4.30
C LEU A 294 -23.73 5.93 5.22
N ALA A 295 -24.97 6.07 4.69
CA ALA A 295 -26.17 6.47 5.45
C ALA A 295 -26.87 5.30 6.19
N ILE A 296 -26.49 4.04 5.89
CA ILE A 296 -27.03 2.84 6.53
C ILE A 296 -26.19 2.43 7.77
N GLN A 297 -25.11 3.14 8.03
CA GLN A 297 -24.25 3.00 9.21
C GLN A 297 -24.55 4.07 10.26
#